data_fcb5249122fa40824e7dab8ee8fa53dd
#
_entry.id   fcb5249122fa40824e7dab8ee8fa53dd
#
_cell.length_a   1.000
_cell.length_b   1.000
_cell.length_c   1.000
_cell.angle_alpha   90.00
_cell.angle_beta   90.00
_cell.angle_gamma   90.00
#
_symmetry.space_group_name_H-M   'P 1'
#
loop_
_entity.id
_entity.type
_entity.pdbx_description
1 polymer ?
#
loop_
_entity_poly.entity_id
_entity_poly.type
_entity_poly.pdbx_seq_one_letter_code
_entity_poly.pdbx_strand_id
1 'polypeptide(L)' 'MANIYSYHGIKPIIKKSAYIHPQAVIIGNVEIGEEVYIGPNAVLRGDWGKIIIKDGANVQENCTLHVFPGIPTILE' A
#
# COMPACT_ATOMS: atom_id res chain seq x y z
N MET A 1 -2.65 9.59 -11.76
CA MET A 1 -3.17 8.30 -11.30
C MET A 1 -2.03 7.48 -10.72
N ALA A 2 -2.24 6.84 -9.58
CA ALA A 2 -1.21 6.03 -8.96
C ALA A 2 -0.88 4.79 -9.80
N ASN A 3 0.32 4.25 -9.62
CA ASN A 3 0.75 3.03 -10.29
C ASN A 3 0.39 1.84 -9.40
N ILE A 4 -0.67 1.14 -9.76
CA ILE A 4 -1.21 0.04 -8.98
C ILE A 4 -1.08 -1.24 -9.78
N TYR A 5 -0.37 -2.23 -9.23
CA TYR A 5 -0.08 -3.46 -9.94
C TYR A 5 -0.51 -4.68 -9.13
N SER A 6 -1.00 -5.70 -9.82
CA SER A 6 -1.20 -7.01 -9.20
C SER A 6 0.12 -7.76 -9.16
N TYR A 7 0.21 -8.76 -8.25
CA TYR A 7 1.35 -9.66 -8.19
C TYR A 7 0.82 -11.06 -7.95
N HIS A 8 1.14 -11.99 -8.84
CA HIS A 8 0.62 -13.36 -8.79
C HIS A 8 -0.91 -13.39 -8.68
N GLY A 9 -1.58 -12.51 -9.43
CA GLY A 9 -3.04 -12.44 -9.45
C GLY A 9 -3.68 -11.74 -8.26
N ILE A 10 -2.89 -11.25 -7.31
CA ILE A 10 -3.40 -10.53 -6.15
C ILE A 10 -3.31 -9.04 -6.40
N LYS A 11 -4.44 -8.36 -6.30
CA LYS A 11 -4.51 -6.91 -6.49
C LYS A 11 -4.60 -6.21 -5.15
N PRO A 12 -4.04 -5.01 -5.04
CA PRO A 12 -4.29 -4.18 -3.86
C PRO A 12 -5.77 -3.88 -3.67
N ILE A 13 -6.19 -3.84 -2.42
CA ILE A 13 -7.54 -3.46 -2.03
C ILE A 13 -7.46 -2.08 -1.41
N ILE A 14 -8.12 -1.10 -2.03
CA ILE A 14 -8.01 0.30 -1.64
C ILE A 14 -9.42 0.83 -1.39
N LYS A 15 -9.65 1.33 -0.18
CA LYS A 15 -10.94 1.91 0.17
C LYS A 15 -11.15 3.23 -0.54
N LYS A 16 -12.40 3.59 -0.79
CA LYS A 16 -12.74 4.75 -1.59
C LYS A 16 -12.20 6.06 -1.05
N SER A 17 -12.18 6.22 0.26
CA SER A 17 -11.78 7.48 0.87
C SER A 17 -10.28 7.62 1.03
N ALA A 18 -9.50 6.62 0.65
CA ALA A 18 -8.06 6.72 0.71
C ALA A 18 -7.56 7.62 -0.42
N TYR A 19 -6.55 8.42 -0.12
CA TYR A 19 -5.88 9.22 -1.13
C TYR A 19 -4.51 8.64 -1.44
N ILE A 20 -4.28 8.33 -2.70
CA ILE A 20 -3.00 7.78 -3.15
C ILE A 20 -2.42 8.74 -4.18
N HIS A 21 -1.27 9.30 -3.83
CA HIS A 21 -0.63 10.26 -4.73
C HIS A 21 -0.34 9.59 -6.08
N PRO A 22 -0.51 10.32 -7.20
CA PRO A 22 -0.30 9.72 -8.53
C PRO A 22 1.07 9.11 -8.76
N GLN A 23 2.09 9.53 -8.01
CA GLN A 23 3.44 8.99 -8.16
C GLN A 23 3.75 7.87 -7.17
N ALA A 24 2.79 7.45 -6.36
CA ALA A 24 2.98 6.29 -5.49
C ALA A 24 2.87 5.00 -6.29
N VAL A 25 3.53 3.95 -5.79
CA VAL A 25 3.51 2.63 -6.42
C VAL A 25 2.99 1.62 -5.40
N ILE A 26 1.98 0.85 -5.77
CA ILE A 26 1.36 -0.12 -4.89
C ILE A 26 1.31 -1.46 -5.62
N ILE A 27 1.91 -2.48 -5.06
CA ILE A 27 2.07 -3.77 -5.72
C ILE A 27 1.53 -4.88 -4.84
N GLY A 28 0.60 -5.67 -5.39
CA GLY A 28 0.25 -6.97 -4.85
C GLY A 28 -0.63 -6.93 -3.61
N ASN A 29 -0.26 -7.71 -2.60
CA ASN A 29 -1.11 -7.99 -1.44
C ASN A 29 -1.08 -6.86 -0.43
N VAL A 30 -1.73 -5.75 -0.76
CA VAL A 30 -1.80 -4.54 0.06
C VAL A 30 -3.25 -4.21 0.33
N GLU A 31 -3.60 -3.94 1.59
CA GLU A 31 -4.92 -3.45 1.96
C GLU A 31 -4.79 -2.05 2.54
N ILE A 32 -5.48 -1.10 1.94
CA ILE A 32 -5.43 0.31 2.35
C ILE A 32 -6.81 0.71 2.85
N GLY A 33 -6.86 1.13 4.11
CA GLY A 33 -8.11 1.45 4.78
C GLY A 33 -8.69 2.80 4.40
N GLU A 34 -9.76 3.19 5.14
CA GLU A 34 -10.44 4.46 4.92
C GLU A 34 -9.56 5.62 5.36
N GLU A 35 -9.67 6.73 4.63
CA GLU A 35 -9.01 7.99 4.98
C GLU A 35 -7.50 7.85 5.19
N VAL A 36 -6.88 6.93 4.47
CA VAL A 36 -5.45 6.75 4.48
C VAL A 36 -4.83 7.72 3.46
N TYR A 37 -3.67 8.26 3.79
CA TYR A 37 -2.91 9.09 2.87
C TYR A 37 -1.63 8.37 2.47
N ILE A 38 -1.42 8.21 1.17
CA ILE A 38 -0.18 7.65 0.61
C ILE A 38 0.49 8.75 -0.20
N GLY A 39 1.68 9.18 0.24
CA GLY A 39 2.37 10.31 -0.34
C GLY A 39 3.11 10.02 -1.63
N PRO A 40 3.68 11.06 -2.26
CA PRO A 40 4.39 10.91 -3.53
C PRO A 40 5.62 10.04 -3.37
N ASN A 41 5.88 9.23 -4.38
CA ASN A 41 7.04 8.33 -4.43
C ASN A 41 7.07 7.30 -3.30
N ALA A 42 5.96 7.09 -2.60
CA ALA A 42 5.85 5.98 -1.67
C ALA A 42 5.71 4.68 -2.45
N VAL A 43 6.32 3.61 -1.95
CA VAL A 43 6.27 2.30 -2.60
C VAL A 43 5.80 1.27 -1.57
N LEU A 44 4.70 0.61 -1.87
CA LEU A 44 4.15 -0.45 -1.02
C LEU A 44 4.27 -1.76 -1.80
N ARG A 45 5.17 -2.62 -1.37
CA ARG A 45 5.44 -3.87 -2.07
C ARG A 45 4.90 -5.06 -1.29
N GLY A 46 3.69 -5.48 -1.65
CA GLY A 46 3.08 -6.67 -1.05
C GLY A 46 3.35 -7.92 -1.89
N ASP A 47 4.57 -8.07 -2.37
CA ASP A 47 4.94 -9.16 -3.25
C ASP A 47 5.42 -10.40 -2.50
N TRP A 48 5.96 -10.23 -1.30
CA TRP A 48 6.46 -11.33 -0.49
C TRP A 48 5.60 -11.60 0.74
N GLY A 49 4.75 -10.65 1.11
CA GLY A 49 3.86 -10.78 2.24
C GLY A 49 2.79 -9.71 2.16
N LYS A 50 1.90 -9.69 3.14
CA LYS A 50 0.77 -8.78 3.15
C LYS A 50 1.11 -7.48 3.86
N ILE A 51 0.67 -6.36 3.28
CA ILE A 51 0.78 -5.05 3.89
C ILE A 51 -0.63 -4.57 4.22
N ILE A 52 -0.87 -4.17 5.46
CA ILE A 52 -2.16 -3.64 5.90
C ILE A 52 -1.93 -2.22 6.40
N ILE A 53 -2.57 -1.25 5.76
CA ILE A 53 -2.55 0.14 6.17
C ILE A 53 -3.93 0.41 6.78
N LYS A 54 -3.96 0.61 8.10
CA LYS A 54 -5.22 0.78 8.81
C LYS A 54 -5.83 2.15 8.60
N ASP A 55 -7.12 2.27 8.89
CA ASP A 55 -7.86 3.51 8.66
C ASP A 55 -7.15 4.70 9.32
N GLY A 56 -7.06 5.80 8.58
CA GLY A 56 -6.48 7.04 9.08
C GLY A 56 -4.96 7.09 9.13
N ALA A 57 -4.27 6.01 8.75
CA ALA A 57 -2.81 5.99 8.77
C ALA A 57 -2.24 6.79 7.60
N ASN A 58 -0.97 7.19 7.73
CA ASN A 58 -0.26 7.93 6.69
C ASN A 58 0.99 7.19 6.26
N VAL A 59 1.23 7.17 4.96
CA VAL A 59 2.54 6.77 4.41
C VAL A 59 3.14 8.02 3.78
N GLN A 60 4.21 8.52 4.37
CA GLN A 60 4.82 9.77 3.94
C GLN A 60 5.54 9.59 2.59
N GLU A 61 5.96 10.72 2.00
CA GLU A 61 6.65 10.68 0.73
C GLU A 61 7.98 9.92 0.84
N ASN A 62 8.33 9.24 -0.23
CA ASN A 62 9.57 8.47 -0.38
C ASN A 62 9.72 7.30 0.59
N CYS A 63 8.64 6.90 1.27
CA CYS A 63 8.67 5.72 2.12
C CYS A 63 8.55 4.46 1.27
N THR A 64 9.25 3.40 1.70
CA THR A 64 9.13 2.09 1.06
C THR A 64 8.77 1.06 2.11
N LEU A 65 7.66 0.37 1.89
CA LEU A 65 7.23 -0.72 2.76
C LEU A 65 7.45 -2.03 2.01
N HIS A 66 8.22 -2.92 2.61
CA HIS A 66 8.59 -4.19 2.03
C HIS A 66 8.56 -5.24 3.13
N VAL A 67 8.03 -6.42 2.84
CA VAL A 67 7.77 -7.42 3.86
C VAL A 67 8.46 -8.74 3.55
N PHE A 68 8.69 -9.52 4.60
CA PHE A 68 9.18 -10.88 4.47
C PHE A 68 8.03 -11.86 4.31
N PRO A 69 8.24 -13.00 3.65
CA PRO A 69 7.19 -13.99 3.45
C PRO A 69 6.61 -14.45 4.78
N GLY A 70 5.29 -14.57 4.82
CA GLY A 70 4.58 -15.11 5.96
C GLY A 70 4.40 -14.19 7.16
N ILE A 71 4.93 -12.97 7.10
CA ILE A 71 4.82 -12.01 8.20
C ILE A 71 4.14 -10.75 7.66
N PRO A 72 2.90 -10.46 8.07
CA PRO A 72 2.25 -9.23 7.59
C PRO A 72 2.86 -8.00 8.22
N THR A 73 2.91 -6.92 7.45
CA THR A 73 3.30 -5.60 7.93
C THR A 73 2.04 -4.79 8.12
N ILE A 74 1.85 -4.25 9.34
CA ILE A 74 0.65 -3.50 9.68
C ILE A 74 1.06 -2.10 10.11
N LEU A 75 0.51 -1.09 9.43
CA LEU A 75 0.71 0.31 9.77
C LEU A 75 -0.59 0.88 10.30
N GLU A 76 -0.52 1.46 11.49
CA GLU A 76 -1.70 2.04 12.12
C GLU A 76 -1.61 3.54 12.24
#